data_4b1d4ccda113408f350c883824abc732
#
_entry.id   4b1d4ccda113408f350c883824abc732
#
_cell.length_a   1.000
_cell.length_b   1.000
_cell.length_c   1.000
_cell.angle_alpha   90.00
_cell.angle_beta   90.00
_cell.angle_gamma   90.00
#
_symmetry.space_group_name_H-M   'P 1'
#
loop_
_entity.id
_entity.type
_entity.pdbx_description
1 polymer ?
#
loop_
_entity_poly.entity_id
_entity_poly.type
_entity_poly.pdbx_seq_one_letter_code
_entity_poly.pdbx_strand_id
1 'polypeptide(L)'
;FTYSDEAALKDCVEWGRRKSRQVELAKEAYQVVYASNTALNGETIQLRISGRLRTVTVISFVDNLAKVSFRQWDPKEQLNKNFRLQVPVEKLPLVQYEQLYRAALDKKGRSADFDLLMAHSLYALGKLSRAREMAALVGSDEANFLADEIEFE
;
A
#
# COMPACT_ATOMS: atom_id res chain seq x y z
N PHE A 1 35.01 -11.07 -27.75
CA PHE A 1 34.39 -11.03 -26.41
C PHE A 1 35.50 -10.94 -25.35
N THR A 2 35.58 -9.83 -24.64
CA THR A 2 36.60 -9.61 -23.61
C THR A 2 36.08 -9.98 -22.22
N TYR A 3 36.98 -10.09 -21.24
CA TYR A 3 36.61 -10.33 -19.85
C TYR A 3 35.66 -9.25 -19.29
N SER A 4 35.88 -7.99 -19.69
CA SER A 4 35.01 -6.89 -19.26
C SER A 4 33.62 -6.96 -19.89
N ASP A 5 33.52 -7.49 -21.12
CA ASP A 5 32.21 -7.68 -21.78
C ASP A 5 31.42 -8.81 -21.10
N GLU A 6 32.09 -9.87 -20.69
CA GLU A 6 31.46 -10.97 -19.92
C GLU A 6 30.98 -10.48 -18.58
N ALA A 7 31.76 -9.67 -17.87
CA ALA A 7 31.39 -9.10 -16.58
C ALA A 7 30.19 -8.16 -16.72
N ALA A 8 30.17 -7.29 -17.75
CA ALA A 8 29.06 -6.39 -18.02
C ALA A 8 27.78 -7.14 -18.36
N LEU A 9 27.87 -8.22 -19.16
CA LEU A 9 26.73 -9.07 -19.47
C LEU A 9 26.16 -9.75 -18.23
N LYS A 10 27.02 -10.25 -17.36
CA LYS A 10 26.63 -10.89 -16.11
C LYS A 10 25.91 -9.90 -15.19
N ASP A 11 26.40 -8.67 -15.10
CA ASP A 11 25.74 -7.61 -14.31
C ASP A 11 24.38 -7.24 -14.88
N CYS A 12 24.24 -7.19 -16.20
CA CYS A 12 22.93 -6.96 -16.84
C CYS A 12 21.92 -8.07 -16.55
N VAL A 13 22.36 -9.31 -16.58
CA VAL A 13 21.49 -10.48 -16.26
C VAL A 13 21.06 -10.41 -14.80
N GLU A 14 21.98 -10.11 -13.90
CA GLU A 14 21.69 -9.99 -12.47
C GLU A 14 20.70 -8.83 -12.20
N TRP A 15 20.93 -7.68 -12.82
CA TRP A 15 20.00 -6.53 -12.73
C TRP A 15 18.61 -6.91 -13.23
N GLY A 16 18.52 -7.60 -14.37
CA GLY A 16 17.25 -8.05 -14.95
C GLY A 16 16.50 -9.00 -14.01
N ARG A 17 17.21 -9.90 -13.34
CA ARG A 17 16.63 -10.81 -12.35
C ARG A 17 16.04 -10.05 -11.16
N ARG A 18 16.79 -9.10 -10.62
CA ARG A 18 16.34 -8.24 -9.52
C ARG A 18 15.15 -7.38 -9.91
N LYS A 19 15.18 -6.82 -11.11
CA LYS A 19 14.07 -6.01 -11.63
C LYS A 19 12.80 -6.84 -11.80
N SER A 20 12.91 -8.06 -12.31
CA SER A 20 11.78 -8.98 -12.44
C SER A 20 11.17 -9.32 -11.07
N ARG A 21 12.01 -9.56 -10.05
CA ARG A 21 11.54 -9.82 -8.69
C ARG A 21 10.84 -8.60 -8.09
N GLN A 22 11.37 -7.41 -8.35
CA GLN A 22 10.74 -6.15 -7.91
C GLN A 22 9.33 -5.99 -8.52
N VAL A 23 9.17 -6.29 -9.81
CA VAL A 23 7.87 -6.22 -10.48
C VAL A 23 6.88 -7.23 -9.86
N GLU A 24 7.32 -8.44 -9.54
CA GLU A 24 6.48 -9.43 -8.86
C GLU A 24 6.03 -8.94 -7.49
N LEU A 25 6.94 -8.38 -6.70
CA LEU A 25 6.62 -7.81 -5.39
C LEU A 25 5.67 -6.62 -5.50
N ALA A 26 5.83 -5.78 -6.51
CA ALA A 26 4.91 -4.68 -6.77
C ALA A 26 3.49 -5.18 -7.09
N LYS A 27 3.37 -6.26 -7.87
CA LYS A 27 2.09 -6.90 -8.14
C LYS A 27 1.43 -7.48 -6.89
N GLU A 28 2.22 -8.18 -6.06
CA GLU A 28 1.72 -8.69 -4.79
C GLU A 28 1.26 -7.56 -3.87
N ALA A 29 2.04 -6.49 -3.77
CA ALA A 29 1.70 -5.32 -2.98
C ALA A 29 0.41 -4.66 -3.45
N TYR A 30 0.22 -4.56 -4.76
CA TYR A 30 -1.02 -4.06 -5.34
C TYR A 30 -2.22 -4.92 -4.95
N GLN A 31 -2.09 -6.24 -5.04
CA GLN A 31 -3.18 -7.17 -4.76
C GLN A 31 -3.63 -7.19 -3.30
N VAL A 32 -2.77 -6.77 -2.37
CA VAL A 32 -3.14 -6.72 -0.96
C VAL A 32 -4.29 -5.75 -0.70
N VAL A 33 -4.27 -4.60 -1.34
CA VAL A 33 -5.20 -3.50 -1.04
C VAL A 33 -6.09 -3.13 -2.22
N TYR A 34 -5.59 -3.22 -3.46
CA TYR A 34 -6.29 -2.69 -4.63
C TYR A 34 -7.17 -3.71 -5.37
N ALA A 35 -6.76 -4.96 -5.40
CA ALA A 35 -7.61 -5.99 -5.99
C ALA A 35 -8.75 -6.35 -5.03
N SER A 36 -9.82 -6.92 -5.52
CA SER A 36 -11.03 -7.29 -4.75
C SER A 36 -10.68 -7.91 -3.40
N ASN A 37 -10.47 -7.08 -2.40
CA ASN A 37 -9.98 -7.49 -1.09
C ASN A 37 -11.11 -7.45 -0.07
N THR A 38 -11.76 -8.59 0.15
CA THR A 38 -12.83 -8.74 1.13
C THR A 38 -12.33 -8.78 2.58
N ALA A 39 -11.03 -8.93 2.79
CA ALA A 39 -10.46 -9.04 4.13
C ALA A 39 -10.70 -7.78 4.99
N LEU A 40 -10.87 -6.63 4.37
CA LEU A 40 -11.12 -5.37 5.06
C LEU A 40 -12.60 -5.05 5.24
N ASN A 41 -13.50 -5.82 4.63
CA ASN A 41 -14.93 -5.56 4.75
C ASN A 41 -15.38 -5.71 6.20
N GLY A 42 -16.09 -4.71 6.70
CA GLY A 42 -16.56 -4.67 8.08
C GLY A 42 -15.55 -4.09 9.08
N GLU A 43 -14.32 -3.82 8.68
CA GLU A 43 -13.32 -3.19 9.55
C GLU A 43 -13.65 -1.71 9.77
N THR A 44 -13.32 -1.21 10.95
CA THR A 44 -13.43 0.22 11.26
C THR A 44 -12.09 0.90 11.12
N ILE A 45 -12.10 2.07 10.49
CA ILE A 45 -10.92 2.90 10.31
C ILE A 45 -11.26 4.35 10.64
N GLN A 46 -10.24 5.17 10.83
CA GLN A 46 -10.43 6.59 11.05
C GLN A 46 -10.08 7.36 9.79
N LEU A 47 -11.00 8.19 9.32
CA LEU A 47 -10.81 9.06 8.17
C LEU A 47 -11.15 10.50 8.53
N ARG A 48 -10.44 11.43 7.92
CA ARG A 48 -10.76 12.83 8.01
C ARG A 48 -11.78 13.18 6.92
N ILE A 49 -12.98 13.51 7.34
CA ILE A 49 -14.09 13.88 6.44
C ILE A 49 -14.51 15.29 6.79
N SER A 50 -14.47 16.20 5.83
CA SER A 50 -14.83 17.62 6.03
C SER A 50 -14.07 18.25 7.20
N GLY A 51 -12.78 17.93 7.33
CA GLY A 51 -11.92 18.46 8.38
C GLY A 51 -12.03 17.79 9.75
N ARG A 52 -12.95 16.84 9.92
CA ARG A 52 -13.14 16.11 11.18
C ARG A 52 -12.71 14.67 11.06
N LEU A 53 -12.05 14.17 12.10
CA LEU A 53 -11.69 12.77 12.20
C LEU A 53 -12.93 11.96 12.60
N ARG A 54 -13.28 10.96 11.78
CA ARG A 54 -14.46 10.11 12.00
C ARG A 54 -14.10 8.64 11.95
N THR A 55 -14.75 7.84 12.77
CA THR A 55 -14.70 6.39 12.67
C THR A 55 -15.69 5.95 11.60
N VAL A 56 -15.19 5.25 10.59
CA VAL A 56 -16.00 4.75 9.48
C VAL A 56 -15.84 3.25 9.35
N THR A 57 -16.84 2.59 8.77
CA THR A 57 -16.80 1.14 8.50
C THR A 57 -16.53 0.92 7.02
N VAL A 58 -15.57 0.06 6.71
CA VAL A 58 -15.28 -0.33 5.32
C VAL A 58 -16.38 -1.27 4.85
N ILE A 59 -17.10 -0.88 3.79
CA ILE A 59 -18.11 -1.72 3.16
C ILE A 59 -17.48 -2.63 2.13
N SER A 60 -16.66 -2.06 1.27
CA SER A 60 -15.96 -2.79 0.22
C SER A 60 -14.67 -2.08 -0.14
N PHE A 61 -13.74 -2.86 -0.64
CA PHE A 61 -12.45 -2.36 -1.09
C PHE A 61 -12.15 -3.03 -2.42
N VAL A 62 -12.36 -2.31 -3.51
CA VAL A 62 -12.17 -2.83 -4.88
C VAL A 62 -11.33 -1.85 -5.66
N ASP A 63 -10.33 -2.36 -6.34
CA ASP A 63 -9.33 -1.57 -7.05
C ASP A 63 -8.67 -0.55 -6.11
N ASN A 64 -8.70 0.70 -6.44
CA ASN A 64 -8.13 1.77 -5.60
C ASN A 64 -9.21 2.59 -4.86
N LEU A 65 -10.42 2.05 -4.70
CA LEU A 65 -11.53 2.74 -4.05
C LEU A 65 -11.96 2.01 -2.78
N ALA A 66 -11.96 2.71 -1.67
CA ALA A 66 -12.55 2.25 -0.43
C ALA A 66 -13.97 2.82 -0.33
N LYS A 67 -14.97 1.95 -0.28
CA LYS A 67 -16.35 2.34 0.01
C LYS A 67 -16.56 2.22 1.51
N VAL A 68 -16.90 3.34 2.16
CA VAL A 68 -17.04 3.42 3.60
C VAL A 68 -18.40 3.96 4.01
N SER A 69 -18.85 3.62 5.21
CA SER A 69 -20.09 4.17 5.79
C SER A 69 -19.81 4.76 7.16
N PHE A 70 -20.56 5.78 7.50
CA PHE A 70 -20.52 6.40 8.83
C PHE A 70 -21.89 6.98 9.18
N ARG A 71 -22.15 7.13 10.45
CA ARG A 71 -23.38 7.75 10.96
C ARG A 71 -23.11 9.21 11.31
N GLN A 72 -24.02 10.06 10.89
CA GLN A 72 -23.96 11.50 11.17
C GLN A 72 -25.34 12.05 11.43
N TRP A 73 -25.44 12.98 12.37
CA TRP A 73 -26.66 13.72 12.62
C TRP A 73 -27.03 14.60 11.43
N ASP A 74 -28.25 14.46 10.96
CA ASP A 74 -28.82 15.31 9.92
C ASP A 74 -29.73 16.36 10.58
N PRO A 75 -29.33 17.65 10.61
CA PRO A 75 -30.13 18.68 11.25
C PRO A 75 -31.43 19.00 10.49
N LYS A 76 -31.53 18.68 9.20
CA LYS A 76 -32.72 18.88 8.40
C LYS A 76 -33.83 17.89 8.76
N GLU A 77 -33.47 16.63 8.97
CA GLU A 77 -34.41 15.56 9.29
C GLU A 77 -34.42 15.21 10.78
N GLN A 78 -33.56 15.84 11.58
CA GLN A 78 -33.43 15.65 13.03
C GLN A 78 -33.28 14.18 13.42
N LEU A 79 -32.43 13.44 12.69
CA LEU A 79 -32.11 12.06 12.98
C LEU A 79 -30.69 11.71 12.54
N ASN A 80 -30.15 10.61 13.07
CA ASN A 80 -28.87 10.07 12.61
C ASN A 80 -29.09 9.30 11.31
N LYS A 81 -28.34 9.64 10.29
CA LYS A 81 -28.36 8.96 9.00
C LYS A 81 -27.03 8.24 8.73
N ASN A 82 -27.13 7.16 7.98
CA ASN A 82 -25.97 6.49 7.41
C ASN A 82 -25.57 7.17 6.11
N PHE A 83 -24.34 7.63 6.05
CA PHE A 83 -23.75 8.18 4.85
C PHE A 83 -22.74 7.20 4.27
N ARG A 84 -22.62 7.18 2.95
CA ARG A 84 -21.66 6.38 2.23
C ARG A 84 -20.74 7.28 1.44
N LEU A 85 -19.45 6.94 1.42
CA LEU A 85 -18.43 7.71 0.72
C LEU A 85 -17.49 6.75 0.01
N GLN A 86 -17.03 7.14 -1.18
CA GLN A 86 -15.96 6.44 -1.88
C GLN A 86 -14.69 7.27 -1.75
N VAL A 87 -13.64 6.67 -1.24
CA VAL A 87 -12.35 7.34 -1.01
C VAL A 87 -11.28 6.63 -1.83
N PRO A 88 -10.60 7.34 -2.75
CA PRO A 88 -9.43 6.79 -3.40
C PRO A 88 -8.34 6.50 -2.38
N VAL A 89 -7.69 5.35 -2.51
CA VAL A 89 -6.69 4.91 -1.53
C VAL A 89 -5.51 5.86 -1.44
N GLU A 90 -5.09 6.43 -2.57
CA GLU A 90 -3.99 7.40 -2.60
C GLU A 90 -4.29 8.70 -1.85
N LYS A 91 -5.57 8.99 -1.57
CA LYS A 91 -6.00 10.16 -0.80
C LYS A 91 -6.12 9.90 0.70
N LEU A 92 -5.95 8.66 1.13
CA LEU A 92 -5.94 8.34 2.55
C LEU A 92 -4.69 8.95 3.22
N PRO A 93 -4.81 9.46 4.45
CA PRO A 93 -3.65 9.81 5.23
C PRO A 93 -2.70 8.61 5.34
N LEU A 94 -1.40 8.86 5.30
CA LEU A 94 -0.39 7.79 5.25
C LEU A 94 -0.54 6.79 6.41
N VAL A 95 -0.79 7.29 7.62
CA VAL A 95 -1.01 6.43 8.80
C VAL A 95 -2.21 5.50 8.60
N GLN A 96 -3.30 6.01 8.05
CA GLN A 96 -4.51 5.22 7.78
C GLN A 96 -4.25 4.17 6.70
N TYR A 97 -3.54 4.54 5.65
CA TYR A 97 -3.15 3.62 4.59
C TYR A 97 -2.31 2.46 5.14
N GLU A 98 -1.31 2.75 5.97
CA GLU A 98 -0.48 1.73 6.61
C GLU A 98 -1.30 0.81 7.52
N GLN A 99 -2.24 1.35 8.27
CA GLN A 99 -3.12 0.56 9.14
C GLN A 99 -4.02 -0.38 8.34
N LEU A 100 -4.62 0.10 7.25
CA LEU A 100 -5.42 -0.73 6.36
C LEU A 100 -4.61 -1.86 5.76
N TYR A 101 -3.42 -1.54 5.31
CA TYR A 101 -2.51 -2.50 4.69
C TYR A 101 -2.10 -3.59 5.69
N ARG A 102 -1.77 -3.19 6.91
CA ARG A 102 -1.43 -4.12 8.00
C ARG A 102 -2.60 -5.04 8.32
N ALA A 103 -3.80 -4.49 8.45
CA ALA A 103 -5.00 -5.29 8.74
C ALA A 103 -5.26 -6.32 7.62
N ALA A 104 -5.07 -5.94 6.36
CA ALA A 104 -5.24 -6.83 5.22
C ALA A 104 -4.25 -7.99 5.25
N LEU A 105 -2.99 -7.73 5.56
CA LEU A 105 -1.96 -8.76 5.66
C LEU A 105 -2.17 -9.66 6.87
N ASP A 106 -2.56 -9.11 8.01
CA ASP A 106 -2.86 -9.88 9.21
C ASP A 106 -3.98 -10.90 8.95
N LYS A 107 -5.03 -10.49 8.26
CA LYS A 107 -6.13 -11.38 7.89
C LYS A 107 -5.73 -12.49 6.93
N LYS A 108 -4.72 -12.24 6.10
CA LYS A 108 -4.16 -13.24 5.18
C LYS A 108 -3.09 -14.13 5.81
N GLY A 109 -2.75 -13.90 7.09
CA GLY A 109 -1.69 -14.61 7.77
C GLY A 109 -0.29 -14.26 7.26
N ARG A 110 -0.11 -13.07 6.70
CA ARG A 110 1.14 -12.60 6.08
C ARG A 110 1.73 -11.38 6.77
N SER A 111 1.56 -11.25 8.07
CA SER A 111 2.05 -10.10 8.85
C SER A 111 3.56 -9.88 8.73
N ALA A 112 4.34 -10.96 8.56
CA ALA A 112 5.79 -10.89 8.40
C ALA A 112 6.23 -10.20 7.10
N ASP A 113 5.36 -10.13 6.09
CA ASP A 113 5.65 -9.51 4.80
C ASP A 113 5.32 -8.01 4.77
N PHE A 114 4.82 -7.45 5.87
CA PHE A 114 4.30 -6.09 5.90
C PHE A 114 5.31 -5.05 5.43
N ASP A 115 6.52 -5.06 6.00
CA ASP A 115 7.50 -4.01 5.72
C ASP A 115 7.92 -4.00 4.25
N LEU A 116 8.18 -5.17 3.67
CA LEU A 116 8.60 -5.28 2.28
C LEU A 116 7.48 -4.90 1.30
N LEU A 117 6.29 -5.48 1.47
CA LEU A 117 5.15 -5.19 0.60
C LEU A 117 4.68 -3.74 0.74
N MET A 118 4.71 -3.22 1.96
CA MET A 118 4.35 -1.82 2.22
C MET A 118 5.32 -0.86 1.52
N ALA A 119 6.62 -1.16 1.52
CA ALA A 119 7.61 -0.36 0.82
C ALA A 119 7.31 -0.28 -0.68
N HIS A 120 6.98 -1.40 -1.31
CA HIS A 120 6.61 -1.43 -2.73
C HIS A 120 5.31 -0.68 -3.00
N SER A 121 4.33 -0.80 -2.13
CA SER A 121 3.05 -0.09 -2.24
C SER A 121 3.23 1.41 -2.14
N LEU A 122 4.01 1.88 -1.18
CA LEU A 122 4.32 3.31 -1.00
C LEU A 122 5.11 3.88 -2.18
N TYR A 123 6.04 3.10 -2.73
CA TYR A 123 6.77 3.48 -3.93
C TYR A 123 5.83 3.72 -5.11
N ALA A 124 4.87 2.81 -5.32
CA ALA A 124 3.86 2.95 -6.37
C ALA A 124 2.96 4.19 -6.19
N LEU A 125 2.71 4.59 -4.94
CA LEU A 125 1.94 5.79 -4.61
C LEU A 125 2.76 7.09 -4.69
N GLY A 126 4.05 7.01 -4.99
CA GLY A 126 4.93 8.18 -5.01
C GLY A 126 5.34 8.69 -3.63
N LYS A 127 5.09 7.94 -2.57
CA LYS A 127 5.50 8.27 -1.20
C LYS A 127 6.92 7.79 -0.95
N LEU A 128 7.88 8.40 -1.67
CA LEU A 128 9.24 7.88 -1.81
C LEU A 128 10.01 7.85 -0.49
N SER A 129 9.93 8.90 0.30
CA SER A 129 10.64 8.96 1.60
C SER A 129 10.20 7.86 2.55
N ARG A 130 8.90 7.64 2.64
CA ARG A 130 8.37 6.59 3.53
C ARG A 130 8.64 5.19 2.97
N ALA A 131 8.59 5.01 1.66
CA ALA A 131 8.96 3.76 1.00
C ALA A 131 10.41 3.38 1.32
N ARG A 132 11.30 4.34 1.27
CA ARG A 132 12.72 4.15 1.60
C ARG A 132 12.91 3.77 3.06
N GLU A 133 12.23 4.44 3.99
CA GLU A 133 12.26 4.08 5.42
C GLU A 133 11.81 2.64 5.65
N MET A 134 10.71 2.23 5.03
CA MET A 134 10.19 0.86 5.15
C MET A 134 11.16 -0.15 4.56
N ALA A 135 11.75 0.12 3.40
CA ALA A 135 12.74 -0.75 2.78
C ALA A 135 13.99 -0.93 3.66
N ALA A 136 14.42 0.15 4.32
CA ALA A 136 15.57 0.10 5.23
C ALA A 136 15.34 -0.80 6.44
N LEU A 137 14.09 -0.93 6.91
CA LEU A 137 13.74 -1.81 8.03
C LEU A 137 13.90 -3.30 7.68
N VAL A 138 13.73 -3.66 6.42
CA VAL A 138 13.79 -5.06 5.97
C VAL A 138 15.24 -5.54 5.83
N GLY A 139 16.09 -4.73 5.18
CA GLY A 139 17.51 -5.07 4.96
C GLY A 139 17.76 -6.25 4.02
N SER A 140 16.76 -6.76 3.33
CA SER A 140 16.91 -7.83 2.35
C SER A 140 17.49 -7.32 1.02
N ASP A 141 17.91 -8.23 0.14
CA ASP A 141 18.39 -7.87 -1.19
C ASP A 141 17.32 -7.15 -2.01
N GLU A 142 16.09 -7.62 -1.98
CA GLU A 142 14.94 -6.99 -2.65
C GLU A 142 14.67 -5.60 -2.12
N ALA A 143 14.70 -5.41 -0.80
CA ALA A 143 14.47 -4.12 -0.17
C ALA A 143 15.60 -3.13 -0.49
N ASN A 144 16.84 -3.57 -0.48
CA ASN A 144 18.00 -2.75 -0.84
C ASN A 144 17.94 -2.32 -2.30
N PHE A 145 17.53 -3.21 -3.18
CA PHE A 145 17.34 -2.89 -4.60
C PHE A 145 16.30 -1.79 -4.80
N LEU A 146 15.18 -1.88 -4.08
CA LEU A 146 14.14 -0.84 -4.11
C LEU A 146 14.66 0.49 -3.57
N ALA A 147 15.37 0.46 -2.44
CA ALA A 147 15.93 1.67 -1.82
C ALA A 147 16.92 2.37 -2.77
N ASP A 148 17.76 1.62 -3.46
CA ASP A 148 18.70 2.14 -4.44
C ASP A 148 17.97 2.82 -5.62
N GLU A 149 16.89 2.24 -6.11
CA GLU A 149 16.08 2.86 -7.16
C GLU A 149 15.44 4.18 -6.71
N ILE A 150 14.96 4.25 -5.47
CA ILE A 150 14.38 5.48 -4.93
C ILE A 150 15.41 6.62 -4.89
N GLU A 151 16.67 6.32 -4.59
CA GLU A 151 17.73 7.33 -4.57
C GLU A 151 18.01 7.97 -5.92
N PHE A 152 17.72 7.26 -7.02
CA PHE A 152 17.91 7.77 -8.38
C PHE A 152 16.71 8.58 -8.92
N GLU A 153 15.61 8.60 -8.21
CA GLU A 153 14.46 9.43 -8.57
C GLU A 153 14.44 10.74 -7.78
#